data_74bc93bf82220ea6ba47f456bedf03e3
#
_entry.id   74bc93bf82220ea6ba47f456bedf03e3
#
_cell.length_a   1.000
_cell.length_b   1.000
_cell.length_c   1.000
_cell.angle_alpha   90.00
_cell.angle_beta   90.00
_cell.angle_gamma   90.00
#
_symmetry.space_group_name_H-M   'P 1'
#
loop_
_entity.id
_entity.type
_entity.pdbx_description
1 polymer ?
#
loop_
_entity_poly.entity_id
_entity_poly.type
_entity_poly.pdbx_seq_one_letter_code
_entity_poly.pdbx_strand_id
1 'polypeptide(L)'
;MEKYEKFGTKEKILDSALESFSTSGFDATSLDVIAKSLGIRKQTILYHFTTKKGLLNAVVERAAENLIDSIEEVLSSEVRGWERIEALARMIFRLALREPLLLGLLREVSRPGSAGSERL
;
A
#
# COMPACT_ATOMS: atom_id res chain seq x y z
N MET A 1 11.68 23.48 -1.07
CA MET A 1 12.35 22.30 -1.64
C MET A 1 12.43 21.18 -0.63
N GLU A 2 13.01 21.45 0.52
CA GLU A 2 13.13 20.41 1.57
C GLU A 2 11.78 19.84 2.02
N LYS A 3 10.76 20.68 2.09
CA LYS A 3 9.42 20.22 2.45
C LYS A 3 8.89 19.19 1.45
N TYR A 4 9.09 19.46 0.18
CA TYR A 4 8.63 18.57 -0.88
C TYR A 4 9.42 17.27 -0.88
N GLU A 5 10.71 17.36 -0.60
CA GLU A 5 11.55 16.19 -0.56
C GLU A 5 11.14 15.26 0.58
N LYS A 6 10.78 15.82 1.74
CA LYS A 6 10.34 15.00 2.88
C LYS A 6 9.03 14.29 2.58
N PHE A 7 8.05 14.98 2.01
CA PHE A 7 6.80 14.36 1.60
C PHE A 7 7.03 13.34 0.51
N GLY A 8 7.81 13.75 -0.51
CA GLY A 8 8.13 12.85 -1.60
C GLY A 8 8.85 11.62 -1.13
N THR A 9 9.75 11.77 -0.15
CA THR A 9 10.52 10.64 0.38
C THR A 9 9.63 9.62 1.04
N LYS A 10 8.73 10.05 1.93
CA LYS A 10 7.82 9.14 2.62
C LYS A 10 6.95 8.38 1.63
N GLU A 11 6.35 9.08 0.67
CA GLU A 11 5.51 8.46 -0.34
C GLU A 11 6.30 7.51 -1.23
N LYS A 12 7.51 7.87 -1.60
CA LYS A 12 8.37 7.01 -2.40
C LYS A 12 8.74 5.74 -1.65
N ILE A 13 8.98 5.84 -0.34
CA ILE A 13 9.26 4.67 0.48
C ILE A 13 8.05 3.74 0.48
N LEU A 14 6.85 4.29 0.67
CA LEU A 14 5.63 3.48 0.68
C LEU A 14 5.38 2.80 -0.67
N ASP A 15 5.61 3.52 -1.77
CA ASP A 15 5.44 2.96 -3.11
C ASP A 15 6.43 1.83 -3.37
N SER A 16 7.69 2.04 -3.03
CA SER A 16 8.73 1.04 -3.22
C SER A 16 8.49 -0.18 -2.34
N ALA A 17 8.04 0.05 -1.09
CA ALA A 17 7.72 -1.02 -0.17
C ALA A 17 6.54 -1.85 -0.67
N LEU A 18 5.50 -1.19 -1.17
CA LEU A 18 4.35 -1.89 -1.75
C LEU A 18 4.79 -2.83 -2.86
N GLU A 19 5.62 -2.33 -3.76
CA GLU A 19 6.13 -3.13 -4.86
C GLU A 19 6.94 -4.32 -4.35
N SER A 20 7.90 -4.07 -3.47
CA SER A 20 8.79 -5.11 -2.96
C SER A 20 8.04 -6.17 -2.16
N PHE A 21 7.17 -5.73 -1.25
CA PHE A 21 6.40 -6.67 -0.43
C PHE A 21 5.46 -7.51 -1.28
N SER A 22 4.89 -6.92 -2.32
CA SER A 22 3.94 -7.62 -3.19
C SER A 22 4.60 -8.61 -4.12
N THR A 23 5.79 -8.29 -4.63
CA THR A 23 6.47 -9.13 -5.60
C THR A 23 7.42 -10.14 -4.97
N SER A 24 8.14 -9.73 -3.93
CA SER A 24 9.15 -10.58 -3.28
C SER A 24 8.73 -11.16 -1.95
N GLY A 25 7.70 -10.59 -1.33
CA GLY A 25 7.25 -10.98 0.00
C GLY A 25 7.93 -10.17 1.10
N PHE A 26 7.32 -10.18 2.27
CA PHE A 26 7.83 -9.42 3.41
C PHE A 26 9.20 -9.91 3.86
N ASP A 27 9.33 -11.22 4.05
CA ASP A 27 10.57 -11.80 4.57
C ASP A 27 11.77 -11.61 3.63
N ALA A 28 11.51 -11.68 2.32
CA ALA A 28 12.57 -11.56 1.32
C ALA A 28 12.93 -10.10 1.00
N THR A 29 12.14 -9.15 1.46
CA THR A 29 12.39 -7.72 1.22
C THR A 29 13.23 -7.16 2.36
N SER A 30 14.28 -6.42 2.03
CA SER A 30 15.10 -5.75 3.03
C SER A 30 14.97 -4.24 2.92
N LEU A 31 15.11 -3.56 4.05
CA LEU A 31 15.09 -2.09 4.06
C LEU A 31 16.29 -1.52 3.29
N ASP A 32 17.40 -2.25 3.27
CA ASP A 32 18.59 -1.83 2.52
C ASP A 32 18.32 -1.80 1.01
N VAL A 33 17.60 -2.79 0.51
CA VAL A 33 17.24 -2.84 -0.91
C VAL A 33 16.32 -1.68 -1.28
N ILE A 34 15.32 -1.42 -0.43
CA ILE A 34 14.41 -0.30 -0.65
C ILE A 34 15.17 1.03 -0.64
N ALA A 35 16.02 1.22 0.37
CA ALA A 35 16.80 2.44 0.49
C ALA A 35 17.71 2.65 -0.72
N LYS A 36 18.38 1.60 -1.15
CA LYS A 36 19.28 1.65 -2.29
C LYS A 36 18.53 2.01 -3.57
N SER A 37 17.36 1.43 -3.78
CA SER A 37 16.57 1.71 -4.98
C SER A 37 16.11 3.16 -5.05
N LEU A 38 15.97 3.81 -3.90
CA LEU A 38 15.52 5.19 -3.82
C LEU A 38 16.67 6.20 -3.67
N GLY A 39 17.89 5.71 -3.54
CA GLY A 39 19.05 6.58 -3.33
C GLY A 39 19.06 7.27 -1.97
N ILE A 40 18.50 6.63 -0.96
CA ILE A 40 18.44 7.16 0.40
C ILE A 40 19.10 6.19 1.37
N ARG A 41 19.28 6.64 2.60
CA ARG A 41 19.86 5.81 3.65
C ARG A 41 18.76 4.99 4.35
N LYS A 42 19.14 3.82 4.82
CA LYS A 42 18.27 2.97 5.63
C LYS A 42 17.72 3.73 6.84
N GLN A 43 18.56 4.57 7.46
CA GLN A 43 18.13 5.38 8.61
C GLN A 43 16.96 6.30 8.28
N THR A 44 16.87 6.77 7.05
CA THR A 44 15.76 7.61 6.63
C THR A 44 14.45 6.83 6.69
N ILE A 45 14.48 5.56 6.27
CA ILE A 45 13.30 4.70 6.34
C ILE A 45 12.92 4.46 7.80
N LEU A 46 13.90 4.14 8.63
CA LEU A 46 13.68 3.88 10.06
C LEU A 46 13.19 5.13 10.80
N TYR A 47 13.59 6.30 10.35
CA TYR A 47 13.10 7.55 10.90
C TYR A 47 11.59 7.68 10.72
N HIS A 48 11.09 7.32 9.55
CA HIS A 48 9.66 7.44 9.25
C HIS A 48 8.82 6.29 9.82
N PHE A 49 9.35 5.07 9.83
CA PHE A 49 8.53 3.89 10.08
C PHE A 49 9.00 3.02 11.25
N THR A 50 10.14 3.34 11.81
CA THR A 50 10.75 2.69 12.97
C THR A 50 11.21 1.26 12.71
N THR A 51 10.38 0.41 12.12
CA THR A 51 10.71 -0.99 11.83
C THR A 51 10.21 -1.37 10.45
N LYS A 52 10.69 -2.51 9.95
CA LYS A 52 10.23 -3.07 8.70
C LYS A 52 8.73 -3.42 8.79
N LYS A 53 8.32 -3.95 9.94
CA LYS A 53 6.91 -4.26 10.19
C LYS A 53 6.07 -2.99 10.23
N GLY A 54 6.61 -1.93 10.81
CA GLY A 54 5.96 -0.62 10.82
C GLY A 54 5.76 -0.09 9.41
N LEU A 55 6.73 -0.34 8.53
CA LEU A 55 6.62 0.04 7.14
C LEU A 55 5.49 -0.76 6.44
N LEU A 56 5.43 -2.07 6.70
CA LEU A 56 4.36 -2.89 6.14
C LEU A 56 2.99 -2.39 6.60
N ASN A 57 2.86 -2.09 7.89
CA ASN A 57 1.61 -1.58 8.44
C ASN A 57 1.20 -0.27 7.77
N ALA A 58 2.15 0.61 7.53
CA ALA A 58 1.88 1.89 6.87
C ALA A 58 1.42 1.69 5.42
N VAL A 59 2.01 0.75 4.71
CA VAL A 59 1.62 0.41 3.34
C VAL A 59 0.17 -0.11 3.33
N VAL A 60 -0.14 -1.03 4.26
CA VAL A 60 -1.49 -1.61 4.36
C VAL A 60 -2.51 -0.53 4.71
N GLU A 61 -2.19 0.34 5.67
CA GLU A 61 -3.09 1.43 6.06
C GLU A 61 -3.38 2.38 4.91
N ARG A 62 -2.36 2.75 4.14
CA ARG A 62 -2.55 3.63 3.00
C ARG A 62 -3.45 2.97 1.95
N ALA A 63 -3.23 1.69 1.67
CA ALA A 63 -4.05 0.96 0.71
C ALA A 63 -5.50 0.88 1.17
N ALA A 64 -5.72 0.63 2.46
CA ALA A 64 -7.06 0.55 3.03
C ALA A 64 -7.77 1.90 2.96
N GLU A 65 -7.08 2.99 3.28
CA GLU A 65 -7.63 4.33 3.22
C GLU A 65 -8.03 4.70 1.80
N ASN A 66 -7.19 4.37 0.83
CA ASN A 66 -7.49 4.65 -0.57
C ASN A 66 -8.72 3.88 -1.03
N LEU A 67 -8.86 2.63 -0.58
CA LEU A 67 -10.02 1.82 -0.92
C LEU A 67 -11.29 2.39 -0.29
N ILE A 68 -11.22 2.76 0.98
CA ILE A 68 -12.35 3.35 1.70
C ILE A 68 -12.78 4.65 1.02
N ASP A 69 -11.83 5.52 0.67
CA ASP A 69 -12.14 6.78 0.00
C ASP A 69 -12.84 6.53 -1.33
N SER A 70 -12.39 5.53 -2.08
CA SER A 70 -13.02 5.19 -3.36
C SER A 70 -14.44 4.69 -3.18
N ILE A 71 -14.68 3.88 -2.15
CA ILE A 71 -16.03 3.38 -1.84
C ILE A 71 -16.94 4.53 -1.43
N GLU A 72 -16.46 5.42 -0.56
CA GLU A 72 -17.22 6.58 -0.11
C GLU A 72 -17.58 7.49 -1.26
N GLU A 73 -16.68 7.66 -2.21
CA GLU A 73 -16.93 8.47 -3.39
C GLU A 73 -18.11 7.92 -4.19
N VAL A 74 -18.17 6.61 -4.39
CA VAL A 74 -19.29 5.99 -5.09
C VAL A 74 -20.57 6.12 -4.29
N LEU A 75 -20.52 5.86 -2.98
CA LEU A 75 -21.70 5.90 -2.13
C LEU A 75 -22.27 7.31 -1.97
N SER A 76 -21.44 8.33 -2.02
CA SER A 76 -21.90 9.72 -1.90
C SER A 76 -22.36 10.32 -3.22
N SER A 77 -22.17 9.60 -4.33
CA SER A 77 -22.63 10.06 -5.63
C SER A 77 -24.14 9.94 -5.72
N GLU A 78 -24.73 10.57 -6.75
CA GLU A 78 -26.17 10.50 -6.97
C GLU A 78 -26.64 9.18 -7.56
N VAL A 79 -25.71 8.32 -7.91
CA VAL A 79 -26.00 7.01 -8.47
C VAL A 79 -26.69 6.12 -7.44
N ARG A 80 -27.78 5.48 -7.83
CA ARG A 80 -28.58 4.66 -6.92
C ARG A 80 -28.98 3.33 -7.56
N GLY A 81 -29.42 2.42 -6.70
CA GLY A 81 -29.97 1.14 -7.12
C GLY A 81 -28.94 0.29 -7.85
N TRP A 82 -29.39 -0.32 -8.93
CA TRP A 82 -28.54 -1.19 -9.74
C TRP A 82 -27.30 -0.47 -10.26
N GLU A 83 -27.45 0.80 -10.59
CA GLU A 83 -26.34 1.60 -11.09
C GLU A 83 -25.24 1.76 -10.05
N ARG A 84 -25.61 1.80 -8.77
CA ARG A 84 -24.63 1.88 -7.69
C ARG A 84 -23.81 0.60 -7.60
N ILE A 85 -24.48 -0.54 -7.71
CA ILE A 85 -23.81 -1.84 -7.69
C ILE A 85 -22.83 -1.93 -8.87
N GLU A 86 -23.28 -1.50 -10.03
CA GLU A 86 -22.46 -1.48 -11.23
C GLU A 86 -21.25 -0.57 -11.08
N ALA A 87 -21.45 0.60 -10.47
CA ALA A 87 -20.37 1.56 -10.22
C ALA A 87 -19.32 0.98 -9.28
N LEU A 88 -19.76 0.30 -8.21
CA LEU A 88 -18.85 -0.36 -7.27
C LEU A 88 -18.08 -1.48 -7.94
N ALA A 89 -18.76 -2.29 -8.73
CA ALA A 89 -18.10 -3.38 -9.46
C ALA A 89 -17.05 -2.85 -10.43
N ARG A 90 -17.39 -1.77 -11.13
CA ARG A 90 -16.47 -1.13 -12.07
C ARG A 90 -15.26 -0.56 -11.35
N MET A 91 -15.47 0.03 -10.18
CA MET A 91 -14.39 0.58 -9.38
C MET A 91 -13.43 -0.52 -8.93
N ILE A 92 -13.96 -1.63 -8.43
CA ILE A 92 -13.16 -2.77 -8.00
C ILE A 92 -12.36 -3.34 -9.16
N PHE A 93 -13.00 -3.47 -10.30
CA PHE A 93 -12.35 -3.99 -11.52
C PHE A 93 -11.19 -3.08 -11.94
N ARG A 94 -11.41 -1.76 -11.92
CA ARG A 94 -10.35 -0.81 -12.26
C ARG A 94 -9.18 -0.88 -11.29
N LEU A 95 -9.48 -1.03 -10.00
CA LEU A 95 -8.43 -1.16 -9.00
C LEU A 95 -7.59 -2.41 -9.25
N ALA A 96 -8.25 -3.52 -9.55
CA ALA A 96 -7.55 -4.78 -9.82
C ALA A 96 -6.62 -4.66 -11.03
N LEU A 97 -7.04 -3.91 -12.06
CA LEU A 97 -6.24 -3.73 -13.26
C LEU A 97 -5.11 -2.72 -13.09
N ARG A 98 -5.38 -1.63 -12.34
CA ARG A 98 -4.39 -0.57 -12.14
C ARG A 98 -3.36 -0.92 -11.08
N GLU A 99 -3.80 -1.64 -10.07
CA GLU A 99 -2.99 -1.91 -8.89
C GLU A 99 -2.83 -3.41 -8.67
N PRO A 100 -2.20 -4.11 -9.65
CA PRO A 100 -1.97 -5.54 -9.46
C PRO A 100 -1.11 -5.82 -8.22
N LEU A 101 -0.34 -4.82 -7.78
CA LEU A 101 0.48 -4.94 -6.59
C LEU A 101 -0.37 -5.08 -5.33
N LEU A 102 -1.58 -4.52 -5.32
CA LEU A 102 -2.49 -4.68 -4.18
C LEU A 102 -2.89 -6.13 -3.98
N LEU A 103 -3.09 -6.87 -5.07
CA LEU A 103 -3.42 -8.29 -4.97
C LEU A 103 -2.25 -9.07 -4.39
N GLY A 104 -1.04 -8.72 -4.79
CA GLY A 104 0.17 -9.31 -4.22
C GLY A 104 0.31 -8.99 -2.73
N LEU A 105 0.01 -7.76 -2.36
CA LEU A 105 0.07 -7.34 -0.96
C LEU A 105 -0.97 -8.08 -0.12
N LEU A 106 -2.19 -8.21 -0.62
CA LEU A 106 -3.25 -8.93 0.09
C LEU A 106 -2.87 -10.40 0.29
N ARG A 107 -2.28 -11.00 -0.73
CA ARG A 107 -1.81 -12.38 -0.65
C ARG A 107 -0.71 -12.51 0.40
N GLU A 108 0.21 -11.56 0.46
CA GLU A 108 1.30 -11.57 1.43
C GLU A 108 0.78 -11.41 2.85
N VAL A 109 -0.14 -10.47 3.07
CA VAL A 109 -0.73 -10.23 4.39
C VAL A 109 -1.55 -11.43 4.85
N SER A 110 -2.20 -12.14 3.93
CA SER A 110 -3.03 -13.31 4.25
C SER A 110 -2.25 -14.60 4.42
N ARG A 111 -0.99 -14.61 4.01
CA ARG A 111 -0.17 -15.81 4.10
C ARG A 111 0.10 -16.18 5.55
N PRO A 112 -0.07 -17.48 5.91
CA PRO A 112 0.23 -17.91 7.27
C PRO A 112 1.68 -17.60 7.66
N GLY A 113 1.86 -17.02 8.83
CA GLY A 113 3.18 -16.66 9.33
C GLY A 113 3.68 -15.29 8.87
N SER A 114 2.93 -14.58 8.03
CA SER A 114 3.32 -13.24 7.63
C SER A 114 3.08 -12.25 8.77
N ALA A 115 3.77 -11.11 8.72
CA ALA A 115 3.60 -10.08 9.73
C ALA A 115 2.17 -9.54 9.78
N GLY A 116 1.51 -9.48 8.62
CA GLY A 116 0.14 -9.00 8.56
C GLY A 116 -0.88 -9.99 9.12
N SER A 117 -0.67 -11.29 8.86
CA SER A 117 -1.62 -12.30 9.31
C SER A 117 -1.64 -12.49 10.83
N GLU A 118 -0.58 -12.13 11.52
CA GLU A 118 -0.53 -12.21 12.97
C GLU A 118 -1.54 -11.30 13.65
N ARG A 119 -2.03 -10.31 12.95
CA ARG A 119 -3.00 -9.37 13.49
C ARG A 119 -4.43 -9.83 13.33
N LEU A 120 -4.63 -10.82 12.53
CA LEU A 120 -5.95 -11.35 12.27
C LEU A 120 -6.28 -12.51 13.19
#